data_393285e7bca55f9a81b02b88bc9a7f99
#
_entry.id   393285e7bca55f9a81b02b88bc9a7f99
#
_cell.length_a   1.000
_cell.length_b   1.000
_cell.length_c   1.000
_cell.angle_alpha   90.00
_cell.angle_beta   90.00
_cell.angle_gamma   90.00
#
_symmetry.space_group_name_H-M   'P 1'
#
loop_
_entity.id
_entity.type
_entity.pdbx_description
1 polymer ?
#
loop_
_entity_poly.entity_id
_entity_poly.type
_entity_poly.pdbx_seq_one_letter_code
_entity_poly.pdbx_strand_id
1 'polypeptide(L)'
;FAQGGMWMWAILAVQIVSIAIIAERIIQLYVLRKPSQRRWVSQLEMPIRSGNFQQALKMVSGRDTSNPINRVVQAGLKSAQSLSGKEDIRSRMDELLLVENEKLDKRTGFLAMLGNVGTLLGLLGTIVGLIAAFASVSTADPVEKSIMLTKGISMAMNTTAYGLIMAIPALVMYAVLQNRSESLKQDLNQAAFRAFNWMNFNLDSIGKKPVKK
;
A
#
# COMPACT_ATOMS: atom_id res chain seq x y z
N PHE A 1 20.20 25.41 -0.52
CA PHE A 1 20.02 25.18 0.94
C PHE A 1 20.35 26.43 1.75
N ALA A 2 21.48 27.12 1.53
CA ALA A 2 21.87 28.32 2.30
C ALA A 2 20.85 29.46 2.20
N GLN A 3 20.01 29.53 1.17
CA GLN A 3 19.04 30.57 0.90
C GLN A 3 17.62 30.27 1.44
N GLY A 4 17.32 29.05 1.88
CA GLY A 4 15.97 28.66 2.28
C GLY A 4 15.75 28.49 3.79
N GLY A 5 16.77 28.78 4.61
CA GLY A 5 16.66 28.77 6.07
C GLY A 5 16.44 27.40 6.70
N MET A 6 16.07 27.41 7.99
CA MET A 6 15.93 26.20 8.82
C MET A 6 14.81 25.25 8.33
N TRP A 7 13.74 25.79 7.73
CA TRP A 7 12.61 25.00 7.24
C TRP A 7 12.94 24.06 6.10
N MET A 8 13.98 24.35 5.30
CA MET A 8 14.44 23.45 4.26
C MET A 8 14.96 22.13 4.81
N TRP A 9 15.59 22.14 5.98
CA TRP A 9 16.07 20.92 6.63
C TRP A 9 14.91 20.02 7.08
N ALA A 10 13.83 20.63 7.58
CA ALA A 10 12.61 19.88 7.92
C ALA A 10 11.99 19.20 6.67
N ILE A 11 11.88 19.95 5.56
CA ILE A 11 11.38 19.40 4.29
C ILE A 11 12.31 18.28 3.77
N LEU A 12 13.63 18.45 3.87
CA LEU A 12 14.60 17.43 3.48
C LEU A 12 14.42 16.14 4.29
N ALA A 13 14.22 16.23 5.60
CA ALA A 13 13.98 15.05 6.44
C ALA A 13 12.72 14.30 6.00
N VAL A 14 11.62 15.01 5.74
CA VAL A 14 10.37 14.43 5.22
C VAL A 14 10.58 13.80 3.85
N GLN A 15 11.39 14.42 2.97
CA GLN A 15 11.73 13.89 1.65
C GLN A 15 12.51 12.58 1.74
N ILE A 16 13.49 12.47 2.62
CA ILE A 16 14.28 11.24 2.81
C ILE A 16 13.36 10.09 3.26
N VAL A 17 12.48 10.34 4.23
CA VAL A 17 11.50 9.35 4.70
C VAL A 17 10.55 8.93 3.58
N SER A 18 10.07 9.89 2.78
CA SER A 18 9.20 9.62 1.63
C SER A 18 9.88 8.72 0.60
N ILE A 19 11.13 9.02 0.23
CA ILE A 19 11.90 8.20 -0.73
C ILE A 19 12.13 6.79 -0.17
N ALA A 20 12.44 6.64 1.11
CA ALA A 20 12.62 5.34 1.74
C ALA A 20 11.33 4.49 1.68
N ILE A 21 10.17 5.08 1.97
CA ILE A 21 8.87 4.40 1.87
C ILE A 21 8.57 4.04 0.41
N ILE A 22 8.79 4.93 -0.55
CA ILE A 22 8.60 4.66 -1.97
C ILE A 22 9.43 3.46 -2.41
N ALA A 23 10.72 3.43 -2.08
CA ALA A 23 11.62 2.33 -2.43
C ALA A 23 11.16 1.01 -1.81
N GLU A 24 10.84 1.00 -0.51
CA GLU A 24 10.29 -0.19 0.18
C GLU A 24 9.03 -0.72 -0.53
N ARG A 25 8.10 0.17 -0.87
CA ARG A 25 6.81 -0.20 -1.48
C ARG A 25 6.94 -0.67 -2.91
N ILE A 26 7.81 -0.05 -3.70
CA ILE A 26 8.11 -0.55 -5.05
C ILE A 26 8.63 -1.99 -4.97
N ILE A 27 9.59 -2.26 -4.10
CA ILE A 27 10.15 -3.62 -3.94
C ILE A 27 9.06 -4.59 -3.52
N GLN A 28 8.23 -4.25 -2.54
CA GLN A 28 7.17 -5.14 -2.05
C GLN A 28 6.08 -5.41 -3.07
N LEU A 29 5.59 -4.39 -3.80
CA LEU A 29 4.43 -4.52 -4.68
C LEU A 29 4.78 -4.98 -6.10
N TYR A 30 6.00 -4.70 -6.59
CA TYR A 30 6.42 -5.03 -7.95
C TYR A 30 7.41 -6.19 -8.02
N VAL A 31 8.37 -6.28 -7.09
CA VAL A 31 9.41 -7.31 -7.14
C VAL A 31 8.98 -8.60 -6.44
N LEU A 32 8.45 -8.50 -5.21
CA LEU A 32 8.08 -9.68 -4.42
C LEU A 32 6.74 -10.30 -4.85
N ARG A 33 5.87 -9.57 -5.56
CA ARG A 33 4.55 -10.06 -5.95
C ARG A 33 4.39 -10.16 -7.46
N LYS A 34 4.70 -11.33 -8.01
CA LYS A 34 4.60 -11.62 -9.44
C LYS A 34 3.13 -11.77 -9.89
N PRO A 35 2.74 -11.24 -11.08
CA PRO A 35 1.36 -11.29 -11.59
C PRO A 35 0.90 -12.67 -12.08
N SER A 36 1.72 -13.71 -11.97
CA SER A 36 1.44 -15.07 -12.47
C SER A 36 0.36 -15.85 -11.66
N GLN A 37 -0.27 -15.20 -10.70
CA GLN A 37 -1.13 -15.85 -9.71
C GLN A 37 -2.49 -16.32 -10.26
N ARG A 38 -3.06 -15.64 -11.25
CA ARG A 38 -4.37 -16.01 -11.82
C ARG A 38 -4.36 -17.38 -12.52
N ARG A 39 -3.29 -17.66 -13.30
CA ARG A 39 -3.16 -18.94 -14.03
C ARG A 39 -2.96 -20.14 -13.11
N TRP A 40 -2.23 -19.93 -12.03
CA TRP A 40 -1.97 -20.97 -11.05
C TRP A 40 -3.23 -21.40 -10.29
N VAL A 41 -4.05 -20.44 -9.84
CA VAL A 41 -5.30 -20.77 -9.11
C VAL A 41 -6.24 -21.60 -9.98
N SER A 42 -6.28 -21.35 -11.30
CA SER A 42 -7.09 -22.15 -12.22
C SER A 42 -6.66 -23.62 -12.29
N GLN A 43 -5.40 -23.94 -11.98
CA GLN A 43 -4.93 -25.35 -11.93
C GLN A 43 -5.47 -26.11 -10.72
N LEU A 44 -5.96 -25.40 -9.68
CA LEU A 44 -6.59 -26.01 -8.50
C LEU A 44 -8.06 -26.34 -8.72
N GLU A 45 -8.68 -25.86 -9.80
CA GLU A 45 -10.12 -26.07 -10.06
C GLU A 45 -10.45 -27.57 -10.13
N MET A 46 -9.74 -28.32 -10.97
CA MET A 46 -9.99 -29.76 -11.16
C MET A 46 -9.83 -30.57 -9.87
N PRO A 47 -8.70 -30.48 -9.12
CA PRO A 47 -8.55 -31.20 -7.88
C PRO A 47 -9.58 -30.84 -6.80
N ILE A 48 -9.95 -29.56 -6.71
CA ILE A 48 -10.94 -29.11 -5.73
C ILE A 48 -12.34 -29.59 -6.10
N ARG A 49 -12.74 -29.44 -7.38
CA ARG A 49 -14.06 -29.89 -7.86
C ARG A 49 -14.24 -31.40 -7.81
N SER A 50 -13.17 -32.16 -7.99
CA SER A 50 -13.22 -33.62 -7.87
C SER A 50 -13.24 -34.13 -6.40
N GLY A 51 -13.16 -33.25 -5.40
CA GLY A 51 -13.13 -33.59 -3.98
C GLY A 51 -11.78 -34.07 -3.49
N ASN A 52 -10.76 -34.04 -4.31
CA ASN A 52 -9.41 -34.46 -3.91
C ASN A 52 -8.65 -33.32 -3.22
N PHE A 53 -9.15 -32.91 -2.03
CA PHE A 53 -8.57 -31.83 -1.24
C PHE A 53 -7.13 -32.11 -0.82
N GLN A 54 -6.75 -33.40 -0.65
CA GLN A 54 -5.37 -33.77 -0.31
C GLN A 54 -4.40 -33.44 -1.47
N GLN A 55 -4.79 -33.73 -2.70
CA GLN A 55 -3.98 -33.38 -3.88
C GLN A 55 -3.87 -31.87 -4.04
N ALA A 56 -4.99 -31.13 -3.91
CA ALA A 56 -5.00 -29.68 -3.94
C ALA A 56 -4.08 -29.10 -2.86
N LEU A 57 -4.13 -29.62 -1.65
CA LEU A 57 -3.30 -29.17 -0.53
C LEU A 57 -1.81 -29.42 -0.78
N LYS A 58 -1.42 -30.59 -1.33
CA LYS A 58 -0.03 -30.89 -1.71
C LYS A 58 0.47 -29.91 -2.79
N MET A 59 -0.36 -29.58 -3.78
CA MET A 59 -0.01 -28.61 -4.83
C MET A 59 0.21 -27.20 -4.28
N VAL A 60 -0.58 -26.80 -3.28
CA VAL A 60 -0.45 -25.47 -2.63
C VAL A 60 0.75 -25.45 -1.66
N SER A 61 0.95 -26.53 -0.87
CA SER A 61 2.05 -26.62 0.12
C SER A 61 3.42 -26.77 -0.53
N GLY A 62 3.50 -27.32 -1.75
CA GLY A 62 4.75 -27.45 -2.53
C GLY A 62 5.21 -26.13 -3.17
N ARG A 63 4.43 -25.06 -3.06
CA ARG A 63 4.75 -23.74 -3.59
C ARG A 63 5.11 -22.74 -2.50
N ASP A 64 5.66 -21.61 -2.94
CA ASP A 64 6.08 -20.53 -2.08
C ASP A 64 4.94 -20.05 -1.16
N THR A 65 5.10 -20.30 0.15
CA THR A 65 4.18 -19.87 1.20
C THR A 65 4.20 -18.36 1.43
N SER A 66 5.14 -17.63 0.82
CA SER A 66 5.15 -16.15 0.84
C SER A 66 4.01 -15.56 0.01
N ASN A 67 3.40 -16.37 -0.87
CA ASN A 67 2.29 -15.92 -1.71
C ASN A 67 0.98 -15.88 -0.90
N PRO A 68 0.31 -14.71 -0.80
CA PRO A 68 -0.92 -14.56 -0.03
C PRO A 68 -2.05 -15.48 -0.49
N ILE A 69 -2.18 -15.71 -1.81
CA ILE A 69 -3.22 -16.60 -2.35
C ILE A 69 -3.02 -18.02 -1.85
N ASN A 70 -1.78 -18.51 -1.83
CA ASN A 70 -1.49 -19.86 -1.34
C ASN A 70 -1.90 -20.03 0.11
N ARG A 71 -1.65 -19.02 0.96
CA ARG A 71 -2.05 -19.04 2.37
C ARG A 71 -3.56 -19.09 2.57
N VAL A 72 -4.29 -18.26 1.83
CA VAL A 72 -5.75 -18.19 1.92
C VAL A 72 -6.39 -19.48 1.42
N VAL A 73 -5.96 -19.99 0.25
CA VAL A 73 -6.49 -21.23 -0.31
C VAL A 73 -6.12 -22.44 0.55
N GLN A 74 -4.89 -22.47 1.08
CA GLN A 74 -4.45 -23.53 2.00
C GLN A 74 -5.31 -23.60 3.28
N ALA A 75 -5.67 -22.46 3.85
CA ALA A 75 -6.55 -22.41 5.02
C ALA A 75 -7.94 -22.94 4.70
N GLY A 76 -8.53 -22.52 3.57
CA GLY A 76 -9.82 -23.04 3.10
C GLY A 76 -9.79 -24.55 2.88
N LEU A 77 -8.74 -25.07 2.23
CA LEU A 77 -8.58 -26.52 1.99
C LEU A 77 -8.40 -27.31 3.28
N LYS A 78 -7.65 -26.80 4.27
CA LYS A 78 -7.50 -27.44 5.58
C LYS A 78 -8.84 -27.51 6.31
N SER A 79 -9.62 -26.43 6.30
CA SER A 79 -10.96 -26.42 6.90
C SER A 79 -11.91 -27.36 6.18
N ALA A 80 -11.85 -27.45 4.86
CA ALA A 80 -12.65 -28.38 4.07
C ALA A 80 -12.32 -29.85 4.36
N GLN A 81 -11.05 -30.18 4.65
CA GLN A 81 -10.64 -31.52 5.05
C GLN A 81 -11.13 -31.94 6.44
N SER A 82 -11.24 -30.98 7.38
CA SER A 82 -11.72 -31.25 8.73
C SER A 82 -13.24 -31.40 8.82
N LEU A 83 -13.93 -31.52 7.66
CA LEU A 83 -15.39 -31.61 7.56
C LEU A 83 -16.10 -30.40 8.23
N SER A 84 -15.42 -29.29 8.32
CA SER A 84 -15.99 -28.03 8.82
C SER A 84 -17.10 -27.56 7.87
N GLY A 85 -18.12 -26.93 8.45
CA GLY A 85 -19.22 -26.37 7.67
C GLY A 85 -18.79 -25.29 6.70
N LYS A 86 -19.65 -24.95 5.74
CA LYS A 86 -19.37 -23.89 4.74
C LYS A 86 -19.00 -22.56 5.38
N GLU A 87 -19.66 -22.21 6.47
CA GLU A 87 -19.43 -20.98 7.22
C GLU A 87 -18.01 -20.94 7.83
N ASP A 88 -17.53 -22.08 8.36
CA ASP A 88 -16.19 -22.16 8.94
C ASP A 88 -15.10 -21.99 7.87
N ILE A 89 -15.28 -22.62 6.70
CA ILE A 89 -14.36 -22.47 5.56
C ILE A 89 -14.29 -21.02 5.13
N ARG A 90 -15.45 -20.38 4.98
CA ARG A 90 -15.54 -18.97 4.59
C ARG A 90 -14.89 -18.06 5.62
N SER A 91 -15.24 -18.23 6.89
CA SER A 91 -14.70 -17.43 7.99
C SER A 91 -13.17 -17.49 8.07
N ARG A 92 -12.58 -18.69 7.93
CA ARG A 92 -11.13 -18.86 7.90
C ARG A 92 -10.45 -18.23 6.70
N MET A 93 -11.07 -18.30 5.53
CA MET A 93 -10.54 -17.66 4.34
C MET A 93 -10.66 -16.13 4.43
N ASP A 94 -11.78 -15.62 4.93
CA ASP A 94 -12.03 -14.17 5.09
C ASP A 94 -11.09 -13.56 6.13
N GLU A 95 -10.83 -14.25 7.26
CA GLU A 95 -9.84 -13.83 8.27
C GLU A 95 -8.45 -13.60 7.64
N LEU A 96 -7.97 -14.58 6.87
CA LEU A 96 -6.67 -14.45 6.21
C LEU A 96 -6.67 -13.41 5.07
N LEU A 97 -7.79 -13.27 4.36
CA LEU A 97 -7.94 -12.23 3.34
C LEU A 97 -7.80 -10.84 3.93
N LEU A 98 -8.42 -10.57 5.08
CA LEU A 98 -8.30 -9.29 5.78
C LEU A 98 -6.84 -9.01 6.14
N VAL A 99 -6.15 -9.96 6.75
CA VAL A 99 -4.73 -9.82 7.12
C VAL A 99 -3.83 -9.58 5.89
N GLU A 100 -4.07 -10.29 4.80
CA GLU A 100 -3.25 -10.12 3.58
C GLU A 100 -3.55 -8.81 2.85
N ASN A 101 -4.81 -8.38 2.82
CA ASN A 101 -5.22 -7.09 2.26
C ASN A 101 -4.62 -5.93 3.06
N GLU A 102 -4.61 -6.01 4.39
CA GLU A 102 -3.97 -5.01 5.25
C GLU A 102 -2.47 -4.87 4.96
N LYS A 103 -1.77 -6.00 4.75
CA LYS A 103 -0.34 -5.99 4.37
C LYS A 103 -0.08 -5.31 3.03
N LEU A 104 -1.04 -5.36 2.10
CA LEU A 104 -0.95 -4.68 0.81
C LEU A 104 -1.05 -3.15 0.96
N ASP A 105 -1.90 -2.67 1.85
CA ASP A 105 -2.11 -1.24 2.08
C ASP A 105 -1.10 -0.60 3.04
N LYS A 106 -0.43 -1.44 3.81
CA LYS A 106 0.48 -0.97 4.86
C LYS A 106 1.43 0.10 4.34
N ARG A 107 1.53 1.22 5.05
CA ARG A 107 2.42 2.36 4.80
C ARG A 107 2.17 3.17 3.51
N THR A 108 1.36 2.70 2.56
CA THR A 108 1.10 3.46 1.33
C THR A 108 0.42 4.80 1.63
N GLY A 109 -0.53 4.83 2.55
CA GLY A 109 -1.22 6.05 2.98
C GLY A 109 -0.30 7.12 3.58
N PHE A 110 0.83 6.72 4.20
CA PHE A 110 1.80 7.68 4.74
C PHE A 110 2.43 8.57 3.66
N LEU A 111 2.54 8.09 2.41
CA LEU A 111 3.07 8.91 1.32
C LEU A 111 2.19 10.11 1.01
N ALA A 112 0.87 9.93 1.03
CA ALA A 112 -0.06 11.05 0.86
C ALA A 112 0.06 12.06 2.00
N MET A 113 0.17 11.56 3.24
CA MET A 113 0.37 12.42 4.42
C MET A 113 1.69 13.19 4.31
N LEU A 114 2.80 12.53 3.96
CA LEU A 114 4.11 13.17 3.82
C LEU A 114 4.13 14.20 2.69
N GLY A 115 3.45 13.94 1.56
CA GLY A 115 3.27 14.91 0.48
C GLY A 115 2.55 16.17 0.96
N ASN A 116 1.45 16.02 1.68
CA ASN A 116 0.71 17.13 2.26
C ASN A 116 1.54 17.90 3.31
N VAL A 117 2.24 17.18 4.19
CA VAL A 117 3.14 17.81 5.19
C VAL A 117 4.25 18.59 4.50
N GLY A 118 4.85 18.08 3.41
CA GLY A 118 5.86 18.79 2.64
C GLY A 118 5.35 20.13 2.07
N THR A 119 4.13 20.13 1.53
CA THR A 119 3.47 21.36 1.04
C THR A 119 3.22 22.36 2.15
N LEU A 120 2.68 21.90 3.30
CA LEU A 120 2.41 22.73 4.46
C LEU A 120 3.68 23.31 5.07
N LEU A 121 4.76 22.54 5.15
CA LEU A 121 6.07 23.02 5.59
C LEU A 121 6.64 24.08 4.64
N GLY A 122 6.46 23.88 3.32
CA GLY A 122 6.80 24.90 2.33
C GLY A 122 6.06 26.21 2.53
N LEU A 123 4.73 26.14 2.75
CA LEU A 123 3.89 27.29 3.02
C LEU A 123 4.27 27.97 4.36
N LEU A 124 4.49 27.19 5.40
CA LEU A 124 4.93 27.71 6.70
C LEU A 124 6.27 28.45 6.57
N GLY A 125 7.19 27.92 5.77
CA GLY A 125 8.47 28.57 5.48
C GLY A 125 8.29 29.96 4.81
N THR A 126 7.29 30.12 3.91
CA THR A 126 6.99 31.46 3.35
C THR A 126 6.47 32.43 4.38
N ILE A 127 5.53 32.00 5.22
CA ILE A 127 4.96 32.86 6.24
C ILE A 127 6.04 33.35 7.20
N VAL A 128 6.86 32.45 7.73
CA VAL A 128 7.95 32.80 8.65
C VAL A 128 9.01 33.65 7.94
N GLY A 129 9.35 33.34 6.69
CA GLY A 129 10.31 34.11 5.91
C GLY A 129 9.87 35.54 5.65
N LEU A 130 8.58 35.75 5.33
CA LEU A 130 8.01 37.11 5.13
C LEU A 130 7.91 37.88 6.44
N ILE A 131 7.47 37.25 7.55
CA ILE A 131 7.45 37.89 8.86
C ILE A 131 8.85 38.38 9.23
N ALA A 132 9.87 37.54 9.08
CA ALA A 132 11.26 37.91 9.35
C ALA A 132 11.76 39.06 8.47
N ALA A 133 11.39 39.04 7.16
CA ALA A 133 11.73 40.10 6.22
C ALA A 133 11.14 41.45 6.63
N PHE A 134 9.83 41.51 6.97
CA PHE A 134 9.17 42.75 7.38
C PHE A 134 9.65 43.24 8.76
N ALA A 135 9.94 42.33 9.69
CA ALA A 135 10.49 42.70 10.98
C ALA A 135 11.87 43.37 10.85
N SER A 136 12.75 42.88 9.97
CA SER A 136 14.08 43.47 9.78
C SER A 136 14.06 44.84 9.06
N VAL A 137 13.04 45.11 8.24
CA VAL A 137 12.89 46.37 7.53
C VAL A 137 12.50 47.54 8.44
N SER A 138 11.86 47.28 9.57
CA SER A 138 11.38 48.35 10.49
C SER A 138 12.51 49.20 11.10
N THR A 139 13.73 48.64 11.22
CA THR A 139 14.87 49.27 11.90
C THR A 139 16.05 49.64 10.99
N ALA A 140 15.97 49.33 9.66
CA ALA A 140 17.10 49.49 8.73
C ALA A 140 17.03 50.81 7.95
N ASP A 141 18.16 51.25 7.40
CA ASP A 141 18.26 52.39 6.48
C ASP A 141 17.58 52.12 5.11
N PRO A 142 17.14 53.18 4.37
CA PRO A 142 16.34 53.04 3.14
C PRO A 142 16.98 52.10 2.08
N VAL A 143 18.29 52.12 1.95
CA VAL A 143 19.02 51.28 0.98
C VAL A 143 19.05 49.81 1.43
N GLU A 144 19.30 49.60 2.73
CA GLU A 144 19.34 48.25 3.32
C GLU A 144 17.96 47.61 3.37
N LYS A 145 16.88 48.42 3.53
CA LYS A 145 15.49 47.94 3.49
C LYS A 145 15.15 47.15 2.25
N SER A 146 15.52 47.67 1.10
CA SER A 146 15.25 46.99 -0.19
C SER A 146 15.98 45.64 -0.32
N ILE A 147 17.24 45.59 0.12
CA ILE A 147 18.07 44.38 0.08
C ILE A 147 17.52 43.32 1.05
N MET A 148 17.19 43.70 2.28
CA MET A 148 16.67 42.78 3.29
C MET A 148 15.31 42.21 2.88
N LEU A 149 14.41 43.05 2.33
CA LEU A 149 13.12 42.64 1.86
C LEU A 149 13.23 41.63 0.70
N THR A 150 14.09 41.96 -0.30
CA THR A 150 14.31 41.07 -1.46
C THR A 150 14.88 39.72 -1.01
N LYS A 151 15.83 39.72 -0.08
CA LYS A 151 16.41 38.49 0.47
C LYS A 151 15.38 37.63 1.21
N GLY A 152 14.54 38.26 2.03
CA GLY A 152 13.50 37.54 2.79
C GLY A 152 12.41 36.95 1.89
N ILE A 153 11.97 37.71 0.88
CA ILE A 153 10.99 37.22 -0.12
C ILE A 153 11.60 36.06 -0.91
N SER A 154 12.85 36.18 -1.37
CA SER A 154 13.54 35.12 -2.11
C SER A 154 13.66 33.85 -1.26
N MET A 155 14.02 33.97 0.02
CA MET A 155 14.10 32.84 0.95
C MET A 155 12.73 32.16 1.13
N ALA A 156 11.68 32.94 1.30
CA ALA A 156 10.31 32.43 1.41
C ALA A 156 9.90 31.64 0.16
N MET A 157 10.06 32.24 -1.03
CA MET A 157 9.70 31.59 -2.29
C MET A 157 10.48 30.28 -2.53
N ASN A 158 11.78 30.25 -2.21
CA ASN A 158 12.62 29.07 -2.35
C ASN A 158 12.13 27.92 -1.45
N THR A 159 11.67 28.22 -0.25
CA THR A 159 11.17 27.20 0.68
C THR A 159 9.88 26.56 0.16
N THR A 160 8.96 27.33 -0.38
CA THR A 160 7.73 26.80 -1.00
C THR A 160 8.04 26.00 -2.24
N ALA A 161 8.90 26.50 -3.13
CA ALA A 161 9.30 25.78 -4.34
C ALA A 161 9.89 24.40 -3.97
N TYR A 162 10.74 24.33 -2.95
CA TYR A 162 11.31 23.07 -2.50
C TYR A 162 10.27 22.15 -1.86
N GLY A 163 9.31 22.67 -1.08
CA GLY A 163 8.19 21.90 -0.56
C GLY A 163 7.36 21.26 -1.66
N LEU A 164 7.10 21.98 -2.76
CA LEU A 164 6.37 21.44 -3.93
C LEU A 164 7.19 20.40 -4.70
N ILE A 165 8.50 20.64 -4.91
CA ILE A 165 9.40 19.66 -5.56
C ILE A 165 9.42 18.34 -4.80
N MET A 166 9.31 18.37 -3.48
CA MET A 166 9.20 17.17 -2.65
C MET A 166 7.80 16.54 -2.72
N ALA A 167 6.77 17.36 -2.60
CA ALA A 167 5.39 16.89 -2.45
C ALA A 167 4.83 16.24 -3.74
N ILE A 168 5.10 16.83 -4.90
CA ILE A 168 4.55 16.36 -6.18
C ILE A 168 4.97 14.91 -6.48
N PRO A 169 6.27 14.54 -6.45
CA PRO A 169 6.68 13.15 -6.68
C PRO A 169 6.12 12.19 -5.63
N ALA A 170 6.01 12.60 -4.36
CA ALA A 170 5.47 11.77 -3.30
C ALA A 170 3.98 11.43 -3.55
N LEU A 171 3.17 12.42 -3.94
CA LEU A 171 1.75 12.24 -4.24
C LEU A 171 1.52 11.43 -5.53
N VAL A 172 2.33 11.65 -6.56
CA VAL A 172 2.28 10.85 -7.79
C VAL A 172 2.62 9.38 -7.49
N MET A 173 3.69 9.13 -6.73
CA MET A 173 4.06 7.77 -6.35
C MET A 173 3.04 7.12 -5.42
N TYR A 174 2.42 7.89 -4.51
CA TYR A 174 1.27 7.41 -3.74
C TYR A 174 0.16 6.89 -4.65
N ALA A 175 -0.27 7.67 -5.63
CA ALA A 175 -1.35 7.27 -6.53
C ALA A 175 -1.01 6.00 -7.34
N VAL A 176 0.22 5.89 -7.84
CA VAL A 176 0.71 4.72 -8.58
C VAL A 176 0.74 3.47 -7.68
N LEU A 177 1.30 3.58 -6.48
CA LEU A 177 1.41 2.47 -5.53
C LEU A 177 0.06 2.04 -4.98
N GLN A 178 -0.84 3.00 -4.72
CA GLN A 178 -2.20 2.73 -4.27
C GLN A 178 -3.00 1.96 -5.33
N ASN A 179 -2.94 2.38 -6.59
CA ASN A 179 -3.59 1.68 -7.69
C ASN A 179 -3.04 0.24 -7.85
N ARG A 180 -1.72 0.07 -7.68
CA ARG A 180 -1.10 -1.26 -7.72
C ARG A 180 -1.54 -2.14 -6.55
N SER A 181 -1.59 -1.59 -5.33
CA SER A 181 -2.08 -2.29 -4.14
C SER A 181 -3.52 -2.76 -4.34
N GLU A 182 -4.39 -1.87 -4.82
CA GLU A 182 -5.80 -2.17 -5.07
C GLU A 182 -5.98 -3.26 -6.12
N SER A 183 -5.24 -3.22 -7.23
CA SER A 183 -5.24 -4.27 -8.24
C SER A 183 -4.84 -5.63 -7.67
N LEU A 184 -3.82 -5.68 -6.79
CA LEU A 184 -3.38 -6.92 -6.13
C LEU A 184 -4.42 -7.45 -5.14
N LYS A 185 -5.12 -6.57 -4.40
CA LYS A 185 -6.22 -6.94 -3.51
C LYS A 185 -7.38 -7.54 -4.30
N GLN A 186 -7.77 -6.92 -5.41
CA GLN A 186 -8.83 -7.42 -6.27
C GLN A 186 -8.48 -8.81 -6.83
N ASP A 187 -7.24 -9.00 -7.28
CA ASP A 187 -6.76 -10.31 -7.76
C ASP A 187 -6.79 -11.37 -6.66
N LEU A 188 -6.39 -11.02 -5.45
CA LEU A 188 -6.40 -11.90 -4.29
C LEU A 188 -7.83 -12.29 -3.90
N ASN A 189 -8.73 -11.31 -3.77
CA ASN A 189 -10.13 -11.52 -3.39
C ASN A 189 -10.84 -12.38 -4.45
N GLN A 190 -10.62 -12.10 -5.75
CA GLN A 190 -11.22 -12.89 -6.83
C GLN A 190 -10.73 -14.34 -6.83
N ALA A 191 -9.44 -14.56 -6.59
CA ALA A 191 -8.87 -15.90 -6.51
C ALA A 191 -9.41 -16.69 -5.31
N ALA A 192 -9.51 -16.07 -4.15
CA ALA A 192 -10.08 -16.67 -2.95
C ALA A 192 -11.55 -17.01 -3.13
N PHE A 193 -12.33 -16.10 -3.71
CA PHE A 193 -13.75 -16.32 -3.98
C PHE A 193 -13.99 -17.50 -4.95
N ARG A 194 -13.16 -17.62 -6.01
CA ARG A 194 -13.22 -18.78 -6.92
C ARG A 194 -12.91 -20.07 -6.18
N ALA A 195 -11.83 -20.11 -5.40
CA ALA A 195 -11.44 -21.29 -4.64
C ALA A 195 -12.54 -21.72 -3.66
N PHE A 196 -13.15 -20.76 -2.95
CA PHE A 196 -14.28 -21.01 -2.05
C PHE A 196 -15.47 -21.62 -2.79
N ASN A 197 -15.86 -21.06 -3.95
CA ASN A 197 -16.98 -21.58 -4.73
C ASN A 197 -16.74 -23.01 -5.22
N TRP A 198 -15.52 -23.37 -5.62
CA TRP A 198 -15.20 -24.74 -6.00
C TRP A 198 -15.26 -25.70 -4.80
N MET A 199 -14.82 -25.29 -3.62
CA MET A 199 -14.95 -26.11 -2.40
C MET A 199 -16.43 -26.29 -2.01
N ASN A 200 -17.22 -25.21 -2.09
CA ASN A 200 -18.64 -25.24 -1.76
C ASN A 200 -19.44 -26.17 -2.68
N PHE A 201 -19.17 -26.13 -3.99
CA PHE A 201 -19.81 -27.03 -4.96
C PHE A 201 -19.65 -28.49 -4.58
N ASN A 202 -18.49 -28.87 -4.06
CA ASN A 202 -18.22 -30.24 -3.67
C ASN A 202 -18.93 -30.63 -2.38
N LEU A 203 -18.98 -29.73 -1.38
CA LEU A 203 -19.71 -29.97 -0.14
C LEU A 203 -21.22 -30.16 -0.37
N ASP A 204 -21.80 -29.43 -1.32
CA ASP A 204 -23.20 -29.59 -1.72
C ASP A 204 -23.46 -30.93 -2.42
N SER A 205 -22.49 -31.46 -3.16
CA SER A 205 -22.59 -32.74 -3.83
C SER A 205 -22.49 -33.93 -2.86
N ILE A 206 -21.69 -33.79 -1.79
CA ILE A 206 -21.57 -34.81 -0.74
C ILE A 206 -22.82 -34.86 0.16
N GLY A 207 -23.40 -33.69 0.50
CA GLY A 207 -24.64 -33.59 1.28
C GLY A 207 -25.88 -34.13 0.58
N LYS A 208 -25.84 -34.29 -0.76
CA LYS A 208 -26.95 -34.82 -1.57
C LYS A 208 -26.85 -36.32 -1.86
N LYS A 209 -25.82 -37.04 -1.40
CA LYS A 209 -25.82 -38.50 -1.51
C LYS A 209 -26.86 -39.06 -0.53
N PRO A 210 -27.95 -39.73 -1.02
CA PRO A 210 -28.92 -40.35 -0.14
C PRO A 210 -28.22 -41.41 0.70
N VAL A 211 -28.44 -41.34 2.01
CA VAL A 211 -28.07 -42.44 2.93
C VAL A 211 -28.75 -43.68 2.38
N LYS A 212 -27.97 -44.60 1.73
CA LYS A 212 -28.47 -45.92 1.42
C LYS A 212 -28.85 -46.61 2.74
N LYS A 213 -30.15 -46.80 2.92
CA LYS A 213 -30.71 -47.68 3.94
C LYS A 213 -30.27 -49.11 3.68
#